data_ee07b9cefe8c45d68b4a871bfcaadc3b
#
_entry.id   ee07b9cefe8c45d68b4a871bfcaadc3b
#
_cell.length_a   1.000
_cell.length_b   1.000
_cell.length_c   1.000
_cell.angle_alpha   90.00
_cell.angle_beta   90.00
_cell.angle_gamma   90.00
#
_symmetry.space_group_name_H-M   'P 1'
#
loop_
_entity.id
_entity.type
_entity.pdbx_description
1 polymer ?
#
loop_
_entity_poly.entity_id
_entity_poly.type
_entity_poly.pdbx_seq_one_letter_code
_entity_poly.pdbx_strand_id
1 'polypeptide(L)'
;MNRIFLNIGILLSALAVTVSCGSDEAEQDVPVQPDKPDVEEKIQANVLTKAASAVVSTRVDVGMYMQHYVDGKMVDLYAAHNYVNNVRMKYAADGWKSAEPVYWYDESSLSDIYAYAPYQSEVEDCRNMAVGVPTDQTSTEQFAAADLLWGRNLALNPTTSQISVSLNHLFAKVNVKITPEADFAEGELKASDLKVFINNVRCEGKLDLQTGDVTLSGDPQTVCARNNGDLSFTVIVMPQTLGFVNLIRVEWGDVVYVLQRSIAFDSHRSYDLTVSINKKEATGLNIGISGWDIDDKDYGGVVE
;
A
#
# COMPACT_ATOMS: atom_id res chain seq x y z
N MET A 1 19.28 62.43 2.10
CA MET A 1 18.25 63.41 2.42
C MET A 1 17.13 62.65 3.11
N ASN A 2 17.14 62.60 4.43
CA ASN A 2 16.38 63.43 5.39
C ASN A 2 14.87 63.22 5.22
N ARG A 3 14.08 62.87 6.17
CA ARG A 3 13.98 62.94 7.65
C ARG A 3 12.80 62.05 8.06
N ILE A 4 12.81 61.21 9.08
CA ILE A 4 12.66 61.40 10.55
C ILE A 4 11.45 62.28 10.92
N PHE A 5 10.55 61.72 11.70
CA PHE A 5 9.95 62.13 12.98
C PHE A 5 8.63 61.40 13.20
N LEU A 6 8.43 60.68 14.19
CA LEU A 6 8.43 60.73 15.65
C LEU A 6 7.02 61.05 16.22
N ASN A 7 6.50 60.07 16.92
CA ASN A 7 5.86 60.07 18.24
C ASN A 7 4.53 60.75 18.56
N ILE A 8 3.98 60.12 19.58
CA ILE A 8 3.03 60.56 20.64
C ILE A 8 1.58 60.13 20.30
N GLY A 9 0.92 59.17 20.91
CA GLY A 9 0.80 58.86 22.34
C GLY A 9 -0.28 59.72 23.01
N ILE A 10 -1.43 59.17 23.30
CA ILE A 10 -2.24 59.54 24.51
C ILE A 10 -3.34 58.46 24.72
N LEU A 11 -3.40 58.00 25.91
CA LEU A 11 -4.45 57.25 26.61
C LEU A 11 -5.72 58.08 26.75
N LEU A 12 -6.88 57.42 26.77
CA LEU A 12 -7.93 57.53 27.83
C LEU A 12 -9.13 56.62 27.52
N SER A 13 -9.29 55.62 28.29
CA SER A 13 -10.35 55.25 29.26
C SER A 13 -11.82 55.25 28.82
N ALA A 14 -12.38 54.07 28.90
CA ALA A 14 -13.63 53.63 29.50
C ALA A 14 -14.96 54.15 28.94
N LEU A 15 -15.82 53.26 28.49
CA LEU A 15 -17.06 52.89 29.20
C LEU A 15 -17.72 51.67 28.54
N ALA A 16 -18.17 50.77 29.37
CA ALA A 16 -18.91 49.59 29.01
C ALA A 16 -20.32 49.96 28.52
N VAL A 17 -20.75 49.29 27.43
CA VAL A 17 -22.18 49.06 27.19
C VAL A 17 -22.31 47.61 26.71
N THR A 18 -22.93 46.78 27.53
CA THR A 18 -23.43 45.48 27.22
C THR A 18 -24.59 45.58 26.24
N VAL A 19 -24.44 45.04 25.02
CA VAL A 19 -25.59 44.62 24.25
C VAL A 19 -25.33 43.17 23.83
N SER A 20 -26.09 42.29 24.50
CA SER A 20 -26.32 40.94 24.10
C SER A 20 -27.06 40.94 22.77
N CYS A 21 -26.42 40.35 21.73
CA CYS A 21 -27.15 39.78 20.61
C CYS A 21 -26.41 38.50 20.23
N GLY A 22 -27.12 37.38 20.45
CA GLY A 22 -26.65 36.09 20.03
C GLY A 22 -26.40 36.03 18.52
N SER A 23 -25.24 35.60 18.19
CA SER A 23 -24.98 34.96 16.91
C SER A 23 -24.63 33.51 17.23
N ASP A 24 -25.53 32.62 16.86
CA ASP A 24 -25.22 31.18 16.74
C ASP A 24 -24.03 31.02 15.80
N GLU A 25 -22.83 31.09 16.34
CA GLU A 25 -21.70 30.44 15.69
C GLU A 25 -21.93 28.95 15.89
N ALA A 26 -22.27 28.28 14.79
CA ALA A 26 -22.22 26.83 14.73
C ALA A 26 -20.81 26.43 15.16
N GLU A 27 -20.67 25.92 16.37
CA GLU A 27 -19.49 25.18 16.78
C GLU A 27 -19.29 24.09 15.70
N GLN A 28 -18.24 24.24 14.93
CA GLN A 28 -17.74 23.13 14.12
C GLN A 28 -17.43 22.02 15.12
N ASP A 29 -18.22 20.97 15.07
CA ASP A 29 -17.94 19.70 15.73
C ASP A 29 -16.54 19.23 15.27
N VAL A 30 -15.52 19.64 16.01
CA VAL A 30 -14.21 19.01 15.89
C VAL A 30 -14.44 17.58 16.35
N PRO A 31 -14.18 16.57 15.52
CA PRO A 31 -14.35 15.18 15.92
C PRO A 31 -13.54 14.97 17.21
N VAL A 32 -14.21 14.75 18.31
CA VAL A 32 -13.58 14.41 19.58
C VAL A 32 -12.90 13.07 19.33
N GLN A 33 -11.58 13.07 19.30
CA GLN A 33 -10.83 11.83 19.30
C GLN A 33 -11.26 11.05 20.53
N PRO A 34 -11.68 9.78 20.41
CA PRO A 34 -12.16 9.03 21.57
C PRO A 34 -11.04 8.98 22.60
N ASP A 35 -11.39 9.20 23.84
CA ASP A 35 -10.47 9.06 24.96
C ASP A 35 -9.80 7.67 24.85
N LYS A 36 -8.47 7.65 24.92
CA LYS A 36 -7.75 6.38 25.02
C LYS A 36 -8.33 5.61 26.21
N PRO A 37 -8.57 4.31 26.08
CA PRO A 37 -9.09 3.50 27.16
C PRO A 37 -8.23 3.67 28.41
N ASP A 38 -8.87 3.73 29.56
CA ASP A 38 -8.16 3.82 30.83
C ASP A 38 -7.32 2.55 31.02
N VAL A 39 -6.00 2.72 31.11
CA VAL A 39 -5.00 1.64 30.94
C VAL A 39 -5.08 0.61 32.09
N GLU A 40 -5.63 1.00 33.23
CA GLU A 40 -5.66 0.17 34.44
C GLU A 40 -6.72 -0.96 34.38
N GLU A 41 -7.72 -0.87 33.50
CA GLU A 41 -8.84 -1.82 33.45
C GLU A 41 -8.94 -2.59 32.11
N LYS A 42 -8.04 -2.37 31.13
CA LYS A 42 -8.18 -2.99 29.79
C LYS A 42 -7.15 -4.04 29.50
N ILE A 43 -7.59 -5.11 28.84
CA ILE A 43 -6.71 -6.19 28.37
C ILE A 43 -5.83 -5.66 27.25
N GLN A 44 -4.52 -5.76 27.43
CA GLN A 44 -3.57 -5.43 26.35
C GLN A 44 -3.72 -6.40 25.18
N ALA A 45 -3.90 -5.87 23.99
CA ALA A 45 -3.92 -6.66 22.75
C ALA A 45 -2.48 -6.90 22.28
N ASN A 46 -2.06 -8.15 22.31
CA ASN A 46 -0.74 -8.57 21.82
C ASN A 46 -0.82 -8.90 20.32
N VAL A 47 -0.79 -7.87 19.47
CA VAL A 47 -0.95 -8.02 18.04
C VAL A 47 0.41 -8.05 17.35
N LEU A 48 0.61 -9.06 16.52
CA LEU A 48 1.77 -9.23 15.66
C LEU A 48 1.33 -9.30 14.21
N THR A 49 1.88 -8.45 13.36
CA THR A 49 1.69 -8.58 11.91
C THR A 49 2.85 -9.35 11.29
N LYS A 50 2.56 -10.18 10.31
CA LYS A 50 3.54 -10.95 9.55
C LYS A 50 3.28 -10.78 8.06
N ALA A 51 4.32 -10.63 7.26
CA ALA A 51 4.19 -10.69 5.81
C ALA A 51 4.30 -12.14 5.33
N ALA A 52 3.44 -12.52 4.39
CA ALA A 52 3.40 -13.89 3.84
C ALA A 52 4.62 -14.21 2.96
N SER A 53 5.43 -13.23 2.57
CA SER A 53 6.58 -13.44 1.70
C SER A 53 7.83 -12.72 2.20
N ALA A 54 8.98 -13.38 2.03
CA ALA A 54 10.31 -12.83 2.29
C ALA A 54 10.74 -11.69 1.35
N VAL A 55 9.92 -11.30 0.39
CA VAL A 55 10.23 -10.23 -0.59
C VAL A 55 10.20 -8.84 0.05
N VAL A 56 9.69 -8.70 1.26
CA VAL A 56 9.91 -7.47 2.06
C VAL A 56 11.36 -7.46 2.56
N SER A 57 12.30 -7.45 1.64
CA SER A 57 13.73 -7.27 1.94
C SER A 57 14.03 -5.88 2.52
N THR A 58 13.12 -4.94 2.34
CA THR A 58 13.06 -3.67 3.04
C THR A 58 11.98 -3.80 4.10
N ARG A 59 12.39 -3.97 5.35
CA ARG A 59 11.53 -4.06 6.54
C ARG A 59 10.75 -2.76 6.73
N VAL A 60 9.74 -2.58 5.89
CA VAL A 60 8.88 -1.39 5.90
C VAL A 60 7.95 -1.43 7.10
N ASP A 61 7.63 -0.26 7.63
CA ASP A 61 6.67 -0.16 8.72
C ASP A 61 5.25 -0.47 8.23
N VAL A 62 4.42 -0.96 9.14
CA VAL A 62 3.03 -1.37 8.89
C VAL A 62 2.08 -0.39 9.57
N GLY A 63 1.00 -0.04 8.90
CA GLY A 63 -0.14 0.67 9.49
C GLY A 63 -1.19 -0.32 9.98
N MET A 64 -1.72 -0.12 11.19
CA MET A 64 -2.71 -0.99 11.78
C MET A 64 -3.91 -0.20 12.29
N TYR A 65 -5.09 -0.78 12.08
CA TYR A 65 -6.36 -0.33 12.61
C TYR A 65 -7.02 -1.46 13.39
N MET A 66 -7.68 -1.13 14.50
CA MET A 66 -8.54 -2.06 15.23
C MET A 66 -9.92 -1.44 15.40
N GLN A 67 -10.92 -2.12 14.92
CA GLN A 67 -12.31 -1.74 14.95
C GLN A 67 -13.06 -2.68 15.89
N HIS A 68 -13.95 -2.16 16.71
CA HIS A 68 -14.73 -2.95 17.67
C HIS A 68 -16.21 -2.92 17.35
N TYR A 69 -16.96 -3.81 17.96
CA TYR A 69 -18.40 -3.90 17.85
C TYR A 69 -19.07 -3.20 19.05
N VAL A 70 -20.06 -2.38 18.77
CA VAL A 70 -20.93 -1.77 19.79
C VAL A 70 -22.35 -2.28 19.56
N ASP A 71 -22.98 -2.83 20.59
CA ASP A 71 -24.32 -3.42 20.54
C ASP A 71 -24.48 -4.44 19.38
N GLY A 72 -23.45 -5.27 19.16
CA GLY A 72 -23.42 -6.26 18.08
C GLY A 72 -23.30 -5.68 16.69
N LYS A 73 -23.05 -4.39 16.55
CA LYS A 73 -22.77 -3.71 15.28
C LYS A 73 -21.35 -3.20 15.26
N MET A 74 -20.72 -3.35 14.11
CA MET A 74 -19.38 -2.85 13.89
C MET A 74 -19.38 -1.33 13.79
N VAL A 75 -18.44 -0.68 14.46
CA VAL A 75 -18.19 0.76 14.33
C VAL A 75 -17.39 1.00 13.06
N ASP A 76 -17.71 2.04 12.33
CA ASP A 76 -16.96 2.38 11.12
C ASP A 76 -15.45 2.53 11.39
N LEU A 77 -14.63 2.02 10.48
CA LEU A 77 -13.17 1.94 10.63
C LEU A 77 -12.52 3.31 10.88
N TYR A 78 -13.09 4.37 10.33
CA TYR A 78 -12.62 5.76 10.48
C TYR A 78 -13.47 6.59 11.45
N ALA A 79 -14.39 5.96 12.18
CA ALA A 79 -15.20 6.67 13.16
C ALA A 79 -14.38 7.12 14.37
N ALA A 80 -14.84 8.17 15.03
CA ALA A 80 -14.20 8.74 16.21
C ALA A 80 -14.02 7.74 17.37
N HIS A 81 -14.78 6.64 17.39
CA HIS A 81 -14.71 5.58 18.39
C HIS A 81 -13.56 4.58 18.15
N ASN A 82 -12.88 4.66 17.04
CA ASN A 82 -11.78 3.77 16.69
C ASN A 82 -10.46 4.34 17.21
N TYR A 83 -10.11 4.04 18.46
CA TYR A 83 -8.89 4.53 19.10
C TYR A 83 -7.59 3.89 18.57
N VAL A 84 -7.67 2.74 17.91
CA VAL A 84 -6.54 2.10 17.20
C VAL A 84 -6.63 2.50 15.73
N ASN A 85 -6.23 3.73 15.47
CA ASN A 85 -6.35 4.36 14.17
C ASN A 85 -4.95 4.62 13.60
N ASN A 86 -4.59 3.92 12.52
CA ASN A 86 -3.31 4.02 11.83
C ASN A 86 -2.07 3.90 12.75
N VAL A 87 -2.11 2.97 13.68
CA VAL A 87 -0.97 2.72 14.59
C VAL A 87 0.20 2.18 13.78
N ARG A 88 1.34 2.88 13.88
CA ARG A 88 2.58 2.47 13.22
C ARG A 88 3.21 1.29 13.94
N MET A 89 3.39 0.20 13.23
CA MET A 89 4.09 -0.98 13.70
C MET A 89 5.48 -1.05 13.07
N LYS A 90 6.50 -1.29 13.90
CA LYS A 90 7.89 -1.42 13.48
C LYS A 90 8.33 -2.87 13.51
N TYR A 91 9.24 -3.23 12.62
CA TYR A 91 9.80 -4.57 12.58
C TYR A 91 10.61 -4.87 13.84
N ALA A 92 10.36 -6.03 14.43
CA ALA A 92 11.11 -6.66 15.50
C ALA A 92 11.57 -8.07 15.06
N ALA A 93 12.30 -8.78 15.90
CA ALA A 93 12.89 -10.07 15.53
C ALA A 93 11.87 -11.15 15.10
N ASP A 94 10.65 -11.04 15.58
CA ASP A 94 9.52 -11.97 15.39
C ASP A 94 8.34 -11.37 14.58
N GLY A 95 8.52 -10.20 13.93
CA GLY A 95 7.51 -9.52 13.12
C GLY A 95 7.37 -8.04 13.46
N TRP A 96 6.28 -7.43 13.05
CA TRP A 96 6.01 -6.02 13.28
C TRP A 96 5.20 -5.83 14.54
N LYS A 97 5.65 -4.95 15.44
CA LYS A 97 4.99 -4.63 16.71
C LYS A 97 4.80 -3.11 16.83
N SER A 98 3.73 -2.72 17.51
CA SER A 98 3.53 -1.32 17.89
C SER A 98 4.57 -0.89 18.92
N ALA A 99 5.00 0.39 18.87
CA ALA A 99 5.87 0.98 19.89
C ALA A 99 5.14 1.20 21.20
N GLU A 100 3.86 1.56 21.12
CA GLU A 100 2.98 1.76 22.24
C GLU A 100 2.05 0.56 22.44
N PRO A 101 1.65 0.25 23.67
CA PRO A 101 0.68 -0.81 23.92
C PRO A 101 -0.64 -0.53 23.20
N VAL A 102 -1.23 -1.57 22.63
CA VAL A 102 -2.57 -1.56 22.03
C VAL A 102 -3.50 -2.34 22.95
N TYR A 103 -4.68 -1.82 23.19
CA TYR A 103 -5.65 -2.41 24.11
C TYR A 103 -6.94 -2.77 23.39
N TRP A 104 -7.62 -3.80 23.86
CA TRP A 104 -8.99 -4.10 23.49
C TRP A 104 -9.91 -2.99 24.00
N TYR A 105 -10.99 -2.76 23.28
CA TYR A 105 -11.97 -1.74 23.66
C TYR A 105 -12.57 -2.03 25.04
N ASP A 106 -12.97 -3.28 25.27
CA ASP A 106 -13.42 -3.81 26.54
C ASP A 106 -13.11 -5.31 26.64
N GLU A 107 -13.63 -6.00 27.67
CA GLU A 107 -13.37 -7.41 27.94
C GLU A 107 -14.25 -8.36 27.12
N SER A 108 -15.25 -7.87 26.40
CA SER A 108 -16.31 -8.68 25.77
C SER A 108 -16.61 -8.37 24.32
N SER A 109 -16.34 -7.14 23.86
CA SER A 109 -16.66 -6.71 22.51
C SER A 109 -15.74 -7.34 21.49
N LEU A 110 -16.32 -7.92 20.43
CA LEU A 110 -15.56 -8.39 19.28
C LEU A 110 -14.81 -7.23 18.61
N SER A 111 -13.70 -7.54 18.00
CA SER A 111 -12.91 -6.58 17.22
C SER A 111 -12.42 -7.18 15.93
N ASP A 112 -12.30 -6.32 14.92
CA ASP A 112 -11.62 -6.60 13.66
C ASP A 112 -10.30 -5.86 13.61
N ILE A 113 -9.26 -6.50 13.08
CA ILE A 113 -7.95 -5.90 12.89
C ILE A 113 -7.64 -5.85 11.39
N TYR A 114 -7.19 -4.68 10.93
CA TYR A 114 -6.75 -4.44 9.56
C TYR A 114 -5.32 -3.92 9.58
N ALA A 115 -4.52 -4.36 8.61
CA ALA A 115 -3.14 -3.91 8.51
C ALA A 115 -2.70 -3.79 7.05
N TYR A 116 -1.77 -2.88 6.80
CA TYR A 116 -1.22 -2.63 5.47
C TYR A 116 0.24 -2.18 5.54
N ALA A 117 0.98 -2.38 4.49
CA ALA A 117 2.35 -1.89 4.32
C ALA A 117 2.62 -1.51 2.86
N PRO A 118 3.44 -0.47 2.59
CA PRO A 118 4.17 0.39 3.54
C PRO A 118 3.26 1.33 4.32
N TYR A 119 3.67 1.67 5.55
CA TYR A 119 2.97 2.63 6.40
C TYR A 119 2.94 4.03 5.78
N GLN A 120 1.79 4.67 5.81
CA GLN A 120 1.58 6.08 5.44
C GLN A 120 1.20 6.87 6.70
N SER A 121 1.90 7.99 6.96
CA SER A 121 1.64 8.81 8.16
C SER A 121 0.35 9.63 8.06
N GLU A 122 -0.06 9.97 6.86
CA GLU A 122 -1.19 10.85 6.59
C GLU A 122 -2.26 10.08 5.81
N VAL A 123 -3.14 9.41 6.53
CA VAL A 123 -4.32 8.73 5.98
C VAL A 123 -5.55 9.43 6.55
N GLU A 124 -6.19 10.26 5.74
CA GLU A 124 -7.42 10.98 6.13
C GLU A 124 -8.62 10.04 6.20
N ASP A 125 -8.74 9.16 5.23
CA ASP A 125 -9.83 8.19 5.11
C ASP A 125 -9.27 6.83 4.69
N CYS A 126 -9.24 5.88 5.61
CA CYS A 126 -8.73 4.53 5.37
C CYS A 126 -9.61 3.69 4.42
N ARG A 127 -10.83 4.15 4.10
CA ARG A 127 -11.69 3.55 3.09
C ARG A 127 -11.47 4.14 1.69
N ASN A 128 -10.67 5.20 1.60
CA ASN A 128 -10.28 5.84 0.36
C ASN A 128 -8.78 6.17 0.38
N MET A 129 -7.97 5.30 0.96
CA MET A 129 -6.53 5.50 1.11
C MET A 129 -5.85 5.57 -0.26
N ALA A 130 -5.11 6.64 -0.52
CA ALA A 130 -4.37 6.80 -1.77
C ALA A 130 -3.30 5.72 -1.89
N VAL A 131 -3.29 5.01 -3.01
CA VAL A 131 -2.33 3.94 -3.33
C VAL A 131 -1.87 4.05 -4.77
N GLY A 132 -0.71 3.51 -5.06
CA GLY A 132 -0.19 3.52 -6.43
C GLY A 132 1.10 2.73 -6.58
N VAL A 133 1.55 2.64 -7.83
CA VAL A 133 2.83 2.02 -8.19
C VAL A 133 3.71 3.04 -8.93
N PRO A 134 5.02 3.14 -8.63
CA PRO A 134 5.95 3.94 -9.41
C PRO A 134 6.00 3.49 -10.88
N THR A 135 6.10 4.43 -11.80
CA THR A 135 6.29 4.14 -13.23
C THR A 135 7.70 3.67 -13.58
N ASP A 136 8.67 3.98 -12.75
CA ASP A 136 10.01 3.43 -12.79
C ASP A 136 10.21 2.49 -11.60
N GLN A 137 10.33 1.19 -11.86
CA GLN A 137 10.56 0.17 -10.84
C GLN A 137 11.95 -0.48 -10.98
N THR A 138 12.90 0.19 -11.62
CA THR A 138 14.24 -0.36 -11.89
C THR A 138 15.10 -0.46 -10.63
N SER A 139 14.91 0.42 -9.65
CA SER A 139 15.63 0.35 -8.37
C SER A 139 14.93 -0.56 -7.35
N THR A 140 15.68 -1.03 -6.36
CA THR A 140 15.14 -1.84 -5.27
C THR A 140 14.11 -1.08 -4.45
N GLU A 141 14.36 0.21 -4.22
CA GLU A 141 13.50 1.09 -3.42
C GLU A 141 12.15 1.33 -4.11
N GLN A 142 12.18 1.61 -5.42
CA GLN A 142 10.96 1.85 -6.19
C GLN A 142 10.16 0.57 -6.40
N PHE A 143 10.84 -0.55 -6.62
CA PHE A 143 10.17 -1.85 -6.69
C PHE A 143 9.50 -2.21 -5.37
N ALA A 144 10.18 -1.98 -4.23
CA ALA A 144 9.59 -2.20 -2.91
C ALA A 144 8.43 -1.24 -2.60
N ALA A 145 8.49 0.00 -3.10
CA ALA A 145 7.40 0.97 -2.94
C ALA A 145 6.15 0.60 -3.76
N ALA A 146 6.31 -0.19 -4.85
CA ALA A 146 5.19 -0.72 -5.62
C ALA A 146 4.46 -1.86 -4.91
N ASP A 147 5.09 -2.51 -3.93
CA ASP A 147 4.59 -3.73 -3.29
C ASP A 147 3.68 -3.38 -2.11
N LEU A 148 2.39 -3.22 -2.39
CA LEU A 148 1.38 -2.98 -1.36
C LEU A 148 0.95 -4.30 -0.74
N LEU A 149 1.14 -4.41 0.57
CA LEU A 149 0.68 -5.53 1.39
C LEU A 149 -0.59 -5.14 2.15
N TRP A 150 -1.50 -6.08 2.30
CA TRP A 150 -2.74 -5.91 3.05
C TRP A 150 -3.14 -7.21 3.72
N GLY A 151 -3.81 -7.08 4.88
CA GLY A 151 -4.37 -8.22 5.61
C GLY A 151 -5.35 -7.80 6.67
N ARG A 152 -6.17 -8.77 7.11
CA ARG A 152 -7.16 -8.58 8.17
C ARG A 152 -7.34 -9.84 9.00
N ASN A 153 -7.82 -9.66 10.22
CA ASN A 153 -8.30 -10.73 11.08
C ASN A 153 -9.58 -10.26 11.78
N LEU A 154 -10.67 -11.00 11.62
CA LEU A 154 -12.02 -10.53 11.91
C LEU A 154 -12.66 -11.26 13.08
N ALA A 155 -13.61 -10.58 13.74
CA ALA A 155 -14.47 -11.13 14.80
C ALA A 155 -13.68 -11.75 15.97
N LEU A 156 -12.65 -11.06 16.41
CA LEU A 156 -11.75 -11.53 17.47
C LEU A 156 -12.34 -11.20 18.85
N ASN A 157 -12.29 -12.18 19.75
CA ASN A 157 -12.56 -11.95 21.16
C ASN A 157 -11.34 -11.33 21.85
N PRO A 158 -11.55 -10.46 22.85
CA PRO A 158 -10.48 -9.96 23.69
C PRO A 158 -9.66 -11.11 24.31
N THR A 159 -8.36 -11.02 24.22
CA THR A 159 -7.44 -12.04 24.74
C THR A 159 -6.07 -11.46 25.05
N THR A 160 -5.36 -12.06 26.00
CA THR A 160 -3.95 -11.76 26.30
C THR A 160 -3.00 -12.59 25.41
N SER A 161 -3.52 -13.60 24.72
CA SER A 161 -2.73 -14.41 23.78
C SER A 161 -2.33 -13.59 22.55
N GLN A 162 -1.23 -14.00 21.92
CA GLN A 162 -0.76 -13.34 20.71
C GLN A 162 -1.73 -13.58 19.55
N ILE A 163 -2.05 -12.50 18.84
CA ILE A 163 -2.87 -12.51 17.63
C ILE A 163 -1.96 -12.18 16.44
N SER A 164 -2.05 -12.97 15.39
CA SER A 164 -1.32 -12.72 14.15
C SER A 164 -2.25 -12.16 13.08
N VAL A 165 -1.77 -11.13 12.36
CA VAL A 165 -2.39 -10.63 11.13
C VAL A 165 -1.39 -10.86 10.00
N SER A 166 -1.75 -11.73 9.06
CA SER A 166 -0.93 -12.02 7.89
C SER A 166 -1.15 -10.95 6.80
N LEU A 167 -0.07 -10.39 6.30
CA LEU A 167 -0.08 -9.43 5.19
C LEU A 167 0.27 -10.16 3.90
N ASN A 168 -0.57 -10.01 2.89
CA ASN A 168 -0.42 -10.60 1.57
C ASN A 168 -0.23 -9.51 0.53
N HIS A 169 0.45 -9.82 -0.59
CA HIS A 169 0.60 -8.88 -1.69
C HIS A 169 -0.76 -8.56 -2.30
N LEU A 170 -1.12 -7.29 -2.36
CA LEU A 170 -2.44 -6.87 -2.87
C LEU A 170 -2.44 -6.67 -4.39
N PHE A 171 -1.32 -6.24 -4.97
CA PHE A 171 -1.20 -6.00 -6.41
C PHE A 171 -0.77 -7.25 -7.18
N ALA A 172 -0.64 -7.14 -8.49
CA ALA A 172 -0.21 -8.20 -9.37
C ALA A 172 1.29 -8.09 -9.65
N LYS A 173 2.02 -9.22 -9.54
CA LYS A 173 3.42 -9.31 -9.97
C LYS A 173 3.48 -9.82 -11.40
N VAL A 174 4.28 -9.19 -12.24
CA VAL A 174 4.49 -9.59 -13.63
C VAL A 174 5.97 -9.87 -13.85
N ASN A 175 6.31 -11.13 -14.07
CA ASN A 175 7.64 -11.58 -14.46
C ASN A 175 7.66 -11.70 -15.98
N VAL A 176 8.65 -11.07 -16.63
CA VAL A 176 8.83 -11.13 -18.07
C VAL A 176 10.16 -11.80 -18.37
N LYS A 177 10.10 -12.96 -19.04
CA LYS A 177 11.28 -13.66 -19.54
C LYS A 177 11.43 -13.42 -21.03
N ILE A 178 12.58 -12.90 -21.46
CA ILE A 178 12.90 -12.74 -22.86
C ILE A 178 13.62 -13.99 -23.36
N THR A 179 13.16 -14.54 -24.48
CA THR A 179 13.73 -15.72 -25.10
C THR A 179 14.21 -15.35 -26.52
N PRO A 180 15.53 -15.29 -26.75
CA PRO A 180 16.08 -15.07 -28.08
C PRO A 180 15.82 -16.27 -28.99
N GLU A 181 15.50 -16.03 -30.27
CA GLU A 181 15.44 -17.05 -31.31
C GLU A 181 16.79 -17.37 -31.92
N ALA A 182 16.80 -18.32 -32.84
CA ALA A 182 18.02 -18.91 -33.40
C ALA A 182 18.90 -17.95 -34.23
N ASP A 183 18.41 -16.75 -34.56
CA ASP A 183 19.17 -15.71 -35.26
C ASP A 183 20.10 -14.91 -34.33
N PHE A 184 19.93 -15.04 -33.00
CA PHE A 184 20.88 -14.54 -32.01
C PHE A 184 21.99 -15.57 -31.76
N ALA A 185 23.25 -15.10 -31.78
CA ALA A 185 24.36 -15.94 -31.33
C ALA A 185 24.26 -16.13 -29.79
N GLU A 186 24.85 -17.20 -29.28
CA GLU A 186 24.91 -17.46 -27.87
C GLU A 186 25.58 -16.30 -27.11
N GLY A 187 24.87 -15.74 -26.10
CA GLY A 187 25.32 -14.60 -25.30
C GLY A 187 25.31 -13.23 -26.01
N GLU A 188 24.82 -13.15 -27.26
CA GLU A 188 24.70 -11.88 -27.95
C GLU A 188 23.69 -10.95 -27.31
N LEU A 189 22.54 -11.48 -26.90
CA LEU A 189 21.52 -10.72 -26.16
C LEU A 189 21.81 -10.76 -24.66
N LYS A 190 22.03 -9.60 -24.05
CA LYS A 190 22.28 -9.48 -22.60
C LYS A 190 21.15 -8.72 -21.92
N ALA A 191 20.81 -9.12 -20.71
CA ALA A 191 19.79 -8.44 -19.92
C ALA A 191 20.13 -6.96 -19.68
N SER A 192 21.41 -6.60 -19.57
CA SER A 192 21.88 -5.21 -19.42
C SER A 192 21.55 -4.30 -20.60
N ASP A 193 21.36 -4.88 -21.78
CA ASP A 193 21.14 -4.14 -23.02
C ASP A 193 19.64 -3.96 -23.31
N LEU A 194 18.79 -4.50 -22.44
CA LEU A 194 17.34 -4.51 -22.58
C LEU A 194 16.68 -3.58 -21.56
N LYS A 195 15.62 -2.93 -22.03
CA LYS A 195 14.60 -2.33 -21.15
C LYS A 195 13.24 -2.95 -21.47
N VAL A 196 12.52 -3.33 -20.43
CA VAL A 196 11.20 -3.96 -20.57
C VAL A 196 10.17 -3.09 -19.87
N PHE A 197 9.04 -2.89 -20.54
CA PHE A 197 7.96 -2.03 -20.08
C PHE A 197 6.62 -2.74 -20.18
N ILE A 198 5.75 -2.48 -19.21
CA ILE A 198 4.33 -2.77 -19.31
C ILE A 198 3.61 -1.45 -19.61
N ASN A 199 2.86 -1.42 -20.70
CA ASN A 199 2.19 -0.22 -21.18
C ASN A 199 0.69 -0.24 -20.88
N ASN A 200 0.08 0.93 -20.94
CA ASN A 200 -1.37 1.14 -20.83
C ASN A 200 -1.96 0.72 -19.47
N VAL A 201 -1.16 0.75 -18.42
CA VAL A 201 -1.60 0.45 -17.04
C VAL A 201 -1.85 1.73 -16.25
N ARG A 202 -2.94 1.76 -15.48
CA ARG A 202 -3.15 2.81 -14.47
C ARG A 202 -2.29 2.51 -13.26
N CYS A 203 -1.65 3.57 -12.75
CA CYS A 203 -0.67 3.48 -11.68
C CYS A 203 -1.12 4.14 -10.38
N GLU A 204 -2.33 4.68 -10.34
CA GLU A 204 -2.90 5.37 -9.20
C GLU A 204 -4.28 4.82 -8.86
N GLY A 205 -4.67 4.91 -7.59
CA GLY A 205 -5.98 4.45 -7.14
C GLY A 205 -6.23 4.73 -5.67
N LYS A 206 -7.32 4.15 -5.18
CA LYS A 206 -7.73 4.21 -3.78
C LYS A 206 -8.02 2.81 -3.27
N LEU A 207 -7.51 2.51 -2.08
CA LEU A 207 -7.76 1.27 -1.34
C LEU A 207 -8.85 1.52 -0.30
N ASP A 208 -9.88 0.68 -0.29
CA ASP A 208 -10.72 0.49 0.89
C ASP A 208 -10.05 -0.54 1.81
N LEU A 209 -9.49 -0.06 2.91
CA LEU A 209 -8.73 -0.92 3.84
C LEU A 209 -9.61 -2.01 4.47
N GLN A 210 -10.92 -1.76 4.62
CA GLN A 210 -11.84 -2.73 5.21
C GLN A 210 -12.07 -3.95 4.33
N THR A 211 -12.14 -3.76 3.03
CA THR A 211 -12.43 -4.83 2.06
C THR A 211 -11.18 -5.34 1.34
N GLY A 212 -10.18 -4.49 1.17
CA GLY A 212 -9.02 -4.73 0.31
C GLY A 212 -9.28 -4.37 -1.16
N ASP A 213 -10.45 -3.78 -1.46
CA ASP A 213 -10.79 -3.38 -2.82
C ASP A 213 -9.99 -2.15 -3.26
N VAL A 214 -9.55 -2.17 -4.52
CA VAL A 214 -8.80 -1.08 -5.13
C VAL A 214 -9.60 -0.46 -6.27
N THR A 215 -9.88 0.83 -6.17
CA THR A 215 -10.51 1.62 -7.25
C THR A 215 -9.44 2.41 -7.97
N LEU A 216 -9.26 2.15 -9.27
CA LEU A 216 -8.25 2.81 -10.09
C LEU A 216 -8.60 4.25 -10.43
N SER A 217 -7.59 5.10 -10.56
CA SER A 217 -7.71 6.49 -11.03
C SER A 217 -6.55 6.85 -11.96
N GLY A 218 -6.54 8.08 -12.45
CA GLY A 218 -5.51 8.59 -13.37
C GLY A 218 -5.59 8.01 -14.77
N ASP A 219 -4.69 8.48 -15.64
CA ASP A 219 -4.57 8.03 -17.01
C ASP A 219 -3.64 6.79 -17.11
N PRO A 220 -3.82 5.94 -18.15
CA PRO A 220 -2.90 4.84 -18.41
C PRO A 220 -1.47 5.34 -18.64
N GLN A 221 -0.51 4.65 -18.04
CA GLN A 221 0.92 4.97 -18.10
C GLN A 221 1.73 3.76 -18.58
N THR A 222 3.04 3.96 -18.69
CA THR A 222 4.03 2.93 -19.00
C THR A 222 4.91 2.73 -17.78
N VAL A 223 5.06 1.48 -17.35
CA VAL A 223 5.88 1.11 -16.21
C VAL A 223 7.13 0.38 -16.66
N CYS A 224 8.30 0.87 -16.25
CA CYS A 224 9.59 0.25 -16.52
C CYS A 224 9.87 -0.86 -15.49
N ALA A 225 10.17 -2.06 -15.99
CA ALA A 225 10.41 -3.23 -15.17
C ALA A 225 11.84 -3.26 -14.60
N ARG A 226 11.98 -3.85 -13.43
CA ARG A 226 13.27 -4.17 -12.82
C ARG A 226 13.95 -5.30 -13.56
N ASN A 227 15.23 -5.12 -13.88
CA ASN A 227 16.07 -6.15 -14.46
C ASN A 227 16.60 -7.08 -13.35
N ASN A 228 16.31 -8.38 -13.43
CA ASN A 228 16.76 -9.40 -12.48
C ASN A 228 18.00 -10.17 -12.96
N GLY A 229 18.51 -9.86 -14.15
CA GLY A 229 19.51 -10.67 -14.83
C GLY A 229 18.89 -11.80 -15.66
N ASP A 230 19.72 -12.59 -16.34
CA ASP A 230 19.33 -13.77 -17.14
C ASP A 230 18.13 -13.55 -18.09
N LEU A 231 18.05 -12.36 -18.70
CA LEU A 231 16.95 -11.94 -19.57
C LEU A 231 15.57 -11.98 -18.85
N SER A 232 15.57 -11.79 -17.55
CA SER A 232 14.38 -11.80 -16.70
C SER A 232 14.13 -10.43 -16.09
N PHE A 233 12.86 -10.00 -16.10
CA PHE A 233 12.43 -8.70 -15.63
C PHE A 233 11.19 -8.86 -14.76
N THR A 234 11.02 -8.00 -13.76
CA THR A 234 9.83 -8.04 -12.90
C THR A 234 9.27 -6.63 -12.69
N VAL A 235 7.96 -6.54 -12.69
CA VAL A 235 7.22 -5.31 -12.40
C VAL A 235 5.99 -5.62 -11.58
N ILE A 236 5.55 -4.68 -10.76
CA ILE A 236 4.29 -4.75 -10.01
C ILE A 236 3.31 -3.77 -10.65
N VAL A 237 2.09 -4.25 -10.90
CA VAL A 237 1.00 -3.46 -11.47
C VAL A 237 -0.25 -3.56 -10.61
N MET A 238 -1.05 -2.50 -10.59
CA MET A 238 -2.33 -2.51 -9.91
C MET A 238 -3.32 -3.44 -10.61
N PRO A 239 -4.24 -4.10 -9.87
CA PRO A 239 -5.26 -4.97 -10.45
C PRO A 239 -6.11 -4.22 -11.47
N GLN A 240 -6.16 -4.71 -12.71
CA GLN A 240 -6.92 -4.08 -13.79
C GLN A 240 -7.07 -4.99 -15.01
N THR A 241 -8.13 -4.76 -15.78
CA THR A 241 -8.36 -5.44 -17.05
C THR A 241 -8.00 -4.53 -18.21
N LEU A 242 -7.12 -5.01 -19.07
CA LEU A 242 -6.72 -4.34 -20.29
C LEU A 242 -7.35 -5.05 -21.49
N GLY A 243 -7.93 -4.28 -22.39
CA GLY A 243 -8.35 -4.74 -23.72
C GLY A 243 -7.14 -5.09 -24.59
N PHE A 244 -7.37 -5.26 -25.88
CA PHE A 244 -6.27 -5.53 -26.83
C PHE A 244 -5.46 -4.25 -27.05
N VAL A 245 -4.31 -4.16 -26.36
CA VAL A 245 -3.42 -3.00 -26.35
C VAL A 245 -1.98 -3.42 -26.57
N ASN A 246 -1.12 -2.46 -26.90
CA ASN A 246 0.34 -2.63 -26.84
C ASN A 246 0.74 -2.88 -25.38
N LEU A 247 0.75 -4.15 -24.96
CA LEU A 247 0.94 -4.53 -23.58
C LEU A 247 2.40 -4.47 -23.14
N ILE A 248 3.27 -5.13 -23.91
CA ILE A 248 4.70 -5.23 -23.60
C ILE A 248 5.49 -4.48 -24.63
N ARG A 249 6.44 -3.68 -24.19
CA ARG A 249 7.47 -3.06 -25.01
C ARG A 249 8.84 -3.50 -24.51
N VAL A 250 9.67 -3.98 -25.42
CA VAL A 250 11.07 -4.34 -25.16
C VAL A 250 11.96 -3.48 -26.05
N GLU A 251 12.95 -2.83 -25.48
CA GLU A 251 13.94 -2.03 -26.19
C GLU A 251 15.30 -2.72 -26.13
N TRP A 252 15.93 -2.87 -27.29
CA TRP A 252 17.28 -3.39 -27.46
C TRP A 252 18.06 -2.47 -28.40
N GLY A 253 18.88 -1.60 -27.85
CA GLY A 253 19.51 -0.52 -28.61
C GLY A 253 18.45 0.37 -29.28
N ASP A 254 18.52 0.45 -30.64
CA ASP A 254 17.55 1.20 -31.46
C ASP A 254 16.33 0.36 -31.88
N VAL A 255 16.31 -0.94 -31.55
CA VAL A 255 15.21 -1.85 -31.90
C VAL A 255 14.16 -1.84 -30.81
N VAL A 256 12.90 -1.67 -31.22
CA VAL A 256 11.74 -1.66 -30.30
C VAL A 256 10.80 -2.79 -30.69
N TYR A 257 10.57 -3.69 -29.76
CA TYR A 257 9.60 -4.78 -29.88
C TYR A 257 8.31 -4.40 -29.14
N VAL A 258 7.17 -4.61 -29.79
CA VAL A 258 5.86 -4.33 -29.20
C VAL A 258 4.97 -5.55 -29.35
N LEU A 259 4.41 -6.01 -28.24
CA LEU A 259 3.47 -7.12 -28.21
C LEU A 259 2.10 -6.63 -27.75
N GLN A 260 1.09 -7.00 -28.55
CA GLN A 260 -0.30 -6.68 -28.26
C GLN A 260 -1.01 -7.85 -27.59
N ARG A 261 -1.74 -7.58 -26.52
CA ARG A 261 -2.52 -8.58 -25.80
C ARG A 261 -3.64 -7.95 -24.99
N SER A 262 -4.71 -8.71 -24.77
CA SER A 262 -5.69 -8.46 -23.71
C SER A 262 -5.29 -9.27 -22.48
N ILE A 263 -5.37 -8.70 -21.30
CA ILE A 263 -5.03 -9.38 -20.04
C ILE A 263 -5.83 -8.78 -18.88
N ALA A 264 -6.20 -9.61 -17.92
CA ALA A 264 -6.66 -9.18 -16.61
C ALA A 264 -5.53 -9.43 -15.60
N PHE A 265 -5.11 -8.38 -14.92
CA PHE A 265 -4.23 -8.45 -13.76
C PHE A 265 -5.11 -8.47 -12.52
N ASP A 266 -5.21 -9.62 -11.87
CA ASP A 266 -6.00 -9.81 -10.66
C ASP A 266 -5.15 -9.56 -9.42
N SER A 267 -5.77 -9.14 -8.32
CA SER A 267 -5.14 -9.06 -7.00
C SER A 267 -4.55 -10.42 -6.59
N HIS A 268 -3.45 -10.39 -5.84
CA HIS A 268 -2.82 -11.59 -5.28
C HIS A 268 -2.33 -12.59 -6.34
N ARG A 269 -2.01 -12.15 -7.57
CA ARG A 269 -1.55 -13.03 -8.65
C ARG A 269 -0.16 -12.69 -9.13
N SER A 270 0.57 -13.72 -9.53
CA SER A 270 1.83 -13.62 -10.27
C SER A 270 1.63 -14.13 -11.69
N TYR A 271 2.11 -13.34 -12.64
CA TYR A 271 2.02 -13.61 -14.08
C TYR A 271 3.43 -13.85 -14.62
N ASP A 272 3.64 -14.99 -15.27
CA ASP A 272 4.89 -15.31 -15.94
C ASP A 272 4.69 -15.20 -17.45
N LEU A 273 5.24 -14.15 -18.03
CA LEU A 273 5.16 -13.82 -19.44
C LEU A 273 6.47 -14.20 -20.11
N THR A 274 6.42 -15.12 -21.07
CA THR A 274 7.59 -15.46 -21.91
C THR A 274 7.44 -14.82 -23.28
N VAL A 275 8.36 -13.93 -23.61
CA VAL A 275 8.40 -13.17 -24.86
C VAL A 275 9.52 -13.70 -25.74
N SER A 276 9.17 -14.25 -26.91
CA SER A 276 10.15 -14.67 -27.92
C SER A 276 10.44 -13.51 -28.87
N ILE A 277 11.71 -13.24 -29.14
CA ILE A 277 12.16 -12.20 -30.07
C ILE A 277 13.21 -12.74 -31.00
N ASN A 278 13.18 -12.28 -32.28
CA ASN A 278 14.28 -12.37 -33.21
C ASN A 278 14.90 -10.98 -33.45
N LYS A 279 15.94 -10.85 -34.24
CA LYS A 279 16.62 -9.55 -34.47
C LYS A 279 15.75 -8.47 -35.10
N LYS A 280 14.54 -8.80 -35.57
CA LYS A 280 13.65 -7.88 -36.29
C LYS A 280 12.33 -7.63 -35.54
N GLU A 281 11.77 -8.66 -34.91
CA GLU A 281 10.42 -8.60 -34.34
C GLU A 281 10.23 -9.52 -33.12
N ALA A 282 9.16 -9.31 -32.37
CA ALA A 282 8.70 -10.24 -31.36
C ALA A 282 7.79 -11.30 -31.99
N THR A 283 8.08 -12.57 -31.77
CA THR A 283 7.47 -13.70 -32.48
C THR A 283 6.48 -14.48 -31.64
N GLY A 284 6.47 -14.30 -30.32
CA GLY A 284 5.55 -15.02 -29.44
C GLY A 284 5.43 -14.43 -28.03
N LEU A 285 4.29 -14.73 -27.42
CA LEU A 285 4.00 -14.42 -26.02
C LEU A 285 3.25 -15.59 -25.38
N ASN A 286 3.83 -16.20 -24.35
CA ASN A 286 3.18 -17.19 -23.50
C ASN A 286 2.93 -16.59 -22.12
N ILE A 287 1.81 -16.97 -21.48
CA ILE A 287 1.36 -16.45 -20.18
C ILE A 287 1.10 -17.62 -19.24
N GLY A 288 1.78 -17.63 -18.11
CA GLY A 288 1.48 -18.45 -16.94
C GLY A 288 0.93 -17.58 -15.81
N ILE A 289 -0.02 -18.10 -15.03
CA ILE A 289 -0.64 -17.39 -13.91
C ILE A 289 -0.57 -18.28 -12.69
N SER A 290 -0.09 -17.75 -11.57
CA SER A 290 -0.03 -18.43 -10.27
C SER A 290 -0.50 -17.51 -9.13
N GLY A 291 -0.68 -18.06 -7.93
CA GLY A 291 -0.85 -17.25 -6.72
C GLY A 291 0.44 -16.49 -6.39
N TRP A 292 0.33 -15.31 -5.88
CA TRP A 292 1.49 -14.55 -5.40
C TRP A 292 1.67 -14.62 -3.87
N ASP A 293 0.71 -15.17 -3.17
CA ASP A 293 0.73 -15.19 -1.71
C ASP A 293 1.42 -16.41 -1.12
N ILE A 294 1.74 -17.40 -1.93
CA ILE A 294 2.16 -18.69 -1.41
C ILE A 294 3.63 -18.91 -1.77
N ASP A 295 4.50 -18.41 -0.94
CA ASP A 295 5.72 -19.12 -0.66
C ASP A 295 5.39 -20.12 0.48
N ASP A 296 5.20 -21.40 0.15
CA ASP A 296 4.98 -22.49 1.11
C ASP A 296 6.19 -22.71 2.05
N LYS A 297 7.17 -21.84 1.97
CA LYS A 297 8.29 -21.81 2.90
C LYS A 297 7.97 -20.90 4.07
N ASP A 298 7.61 -21.53 5.17
CA ASP A 298 7.57 -20.91 6.49
C ASP A 298 8.97 -20.36 6.84
N TYR A 299 9.18 -19.06 6.60
CA TYR A 299 10.40 -18.36 6.97
C TYR A 299 10.43 -18.01 8.46
N GLY A 300 10.16 -18.99 9.29
CA GLY A 300 10.48 -18.94 10.69
C GLY A 300 9.43 -18.35 11.58
N GLY A 301 8.72 -19.22 12.16
CA GLY A 301 7.82 -18.97 13.27
C GLY A 301 6.85 -20.12 13.44
N VAL A 302 7.37 -21.29 13.70
CA VAL A 302 6.57 -22.33 14.34
C VAL A 302 6.15 -21.74 15.68
N VAL A 303 4.90 -21.43 15.81
CA VAL A 303 4.26 -21.25 17.12
C VAL A 303 3.69 -22.61 17.44
N GLU A 304 4.39 -23.34 18.33
CA GLU A 304 3.76 -24.38 19.10
C GLU A 304 2.73 -23.80 20.07
#